data_67d2b5534b28f2052bb2887fe4f6e2b2
#
_entry.id   67d2b5534b28f2052bb2887fe4f6e2b2
#
_cell.length_a   1.000
_cell.length_b   1.000
_cell.length_c   1.000
_cell.angle_alpha   90.00
_cell.angle_beta   90.00
_cell.angle_gamma   90.00
#
_symmetry.space_group_name_H-M   'P 1'
#
loop_
_entity.id
_entity.type
_entity.pdbx_description
1 polymer ?
#
loop_
_entity_poly.entity_id
_entity_poly.type
_entity_poly.pdbx_seq_one_letter_code
_entity_poly.pdbx_strand_id
1 'polypeptide(L)'
;GGVAGASGLALSADGETLYVSDLGSRCIWAVPSGGRERMAGGKGCAQLAAGLPGYPGALAVEEDGTVSVGYRWARSAWLEDHADGALLRGAALRLSESMQERLFQMPEDGICAERFGPDGALLASYGGKALGGVIALCPAENRVYLGVAGETKIQWVRI
;
A
#
# COMPACT_ATOMS: atom_id res chain seq x y z
N GLY A 1 -11.11 3.87 -14.13
CA GLY A 1 -10.36 5.13 -14.02
C GLY A 1 -10.43 5.73 -12.62
N GLY A 2 -9.68 6.82 -12.37
CA GLY A 2 -9.72 7.56 -11.09
C GLY A 2 -8.76 7.04 -10.01
N VAL A 3 -7.95 6.03 -10.29
CA VAL A 3 -6.84 5.59 -9.44
C VAL A 3 -5.56 6.21 -9.98
N ALA A 4 -4.79 6.87 -9.11
CA ALA A 4 -3.55 7.56 -9.51
C ALA A 4 -2.35 6.61 -9.68
N GLY A 5 -2.46 5.38 -9.19
CA GLY A 5 -1.45 4.36 -9.35
C GLY A 5 -1.83 3.06 -8.63
N ALA A 6 -2.60 2.21 -9.32
CA ALA A 6 -2.93 0.89 -8.78
C ALA A 6 -1.64 0.06 -8.62
N SER A 7 -1.37 -0.42 -7.40
CA SER A 7 -0.15 -1.14 -7.06
C SER A 7 -0.40 -2.51 -6.43
N GLY A 8 -1.54 -2.72 -5.81
CA GLY A 8 -1.96 -4.00 -5.25
C GLY A 8 -3.45 -4.21 -5.40
N LEU A 9 -3.86 -5.47 -5.50
CA LEU A 9 -5.24 -5.90 -5.62
C LEU A 9 -5.48 -7.08 -4.69
N ALA A 10 -6.63 -7.08 -4.03
CA ALA A 10 -7.12 -8.22 -3.27
C ALA A 10 -8.65 -8.30 -3.35
N LEU A 11 -9.19 -9.50 -3.40
CA LEU A 11 -10.63 -9.73 -3.48
C LEU A 11 -11.14 -10.15 -2.11
N SER A 12 -12.31 -9.64 -1.69
CA SER A 12 -12.99 -10.10 -0.48
C SER A 12 -13.33 -11.59 -0.56
N ALA A 13 -13.50 -12.25 0.59
CA ALA A 13 -13.77 -13.67 0.66
C ALA A 13 -15.07 -14.08 -0.07
N ASP A 14 -16.08 -13.21 -0.07
CA ASP A 14 -17.33 -13.40 -0.81
C ASP A 14 -17.22 -13.11 -2.31
N GLY A 15 -16.08 -12.56 -2.75
CA GLY A 15 -15.84 -12.20 -4.14
C GLY A 15 -16.56 -10.93 -4.61
N GLU A 16 -17.23 -10.18 -3.74
CA GLU A 16 -18.06 -9.04 -4.14
C GLU A 16 -17.32 -7.71 -4.13
N THR A 17 -16.25 -7.59 -3.34
CA THR A 17 -15.46 -6.36 -3.23
C THR A 17 -14.03 -6.57 -3.67
N LEU A 18 -13.56 -5.75 -4.61
CA LEU A 18 -12.17 -5.64 -5.00
C LEU A 18 -11.51 -4.48 -4.24
N TYR A 19 -10.51 -4.78 -3.45
CA TYR A 19 -9.67 -3.77 -2.82
C TYR A 19 -8.50 -3.42 -3.74
N VAL A 20 -8.26 -2.12 -3.87
CA VAL A 20 -7.20 -1.58 -4.75
C VAL A 20 -6.34 -0.62 -3.95
N SER A 21 -5.06 -0.90 -3.81
CA SER A 21 -4.13 0.07 -3.25
C SER A 21 -3.77 1.11 -4.30
N ASP A 22 -3.96 2.39 -3.98
CA ASP A 22 -3.61 3.52 -4.83
C ASP A 22 -2.35 4.19 -4.28
N LEU A 23 -1.25 3.90 -4.92
CA LEU A 23 0.07 4.40 -4.55
C LEU A 23 0.12 5.93 -4.65
N GLY A 24 -0.45 6.51 -5.70
CA GLY A 24 -0.40 7.95 -5.93
C GLY A 24 -1.25 8.76 -4.95
N SER A 25 -2.42 8.24 -4.59
CA SER A 25 -3.33 8.90 -3.63
C SER A 25 -3.14 8.44 -2.19
N ARG A 26 -2.27 7.47 -1.95
CA ARG A 26 -2.01 6.87 -0.63
C ARG A 26 -3.30 6.46 0.08
N CYS A 27 -4.09 5.65 -0.60
CA CYS A 27 -5.36 5.15 -0.07
C CYS A 27 -5.64 3.71 -0.54
N ILE A 28 -6.63 3.10 0.07
CA ILE A 28 -7.19 1.82 -0.33
C ILE A 28 -8.62 2.07 -0.78
N TRP A 29 -8.92 1.71 -2.03
CA TRP A 29 -10.27 1.74 -2.57
C TRP A 29 -10.97 0.39 -2.36
N ALA A 30 -12.23 0.42 -1.95
CA ALA A 30 -13.15 -0.70 -1.99
C ALA A 30 -14.08 -0.49 -3.19
N VAL A 31 -14.03 -1.40 -4.15
CA VAL A 31 -14.74 -1.29 -5.43
C VAL A 31 -15.57 -2.56 -5.63
N PRO A 32 -16.86 -2.50 -6.00
CA PRO A 32 -17.63 -3.67 -6.35
C PRO A 32 -16.94 -4.47 -7.47
N SER A 33 -16.75 -5.76 -7.29
CA SER A 33 -16.06 -6.64 -8.25
C SER A 33 -16.88 -6.86 -9.53
N GLY A 34 -18.21 -6.83 -9.40
CA GLY A 34 -19.13 -6.97 -10.53
C GLY A 34 -19.27 -5.69 -11.35
N GLY A 35 -19.38 -5.85 -12.67
CA GLY A 35 -19.64 -4.76 -13.61
C GLY A 35 -18.41 -4.31 -14.40
N ARG A 36 -18.70 -3.68 -15.55
CA ARG A 36 -17.68 -3.11 -16.44
C ARG A 36 -17.43 -1.66 -16.06
N GLU A 37 -16.19 -1.22 -16.18
CA GLU A 37 -15.78 0.19 -16.07
C GLU A 37 -16.18 0.88 -14.75
N ARG A 38 -15.52 0.51 -13.66
CA ARG A 38 -15.64 1.22 -12.37
C ARG A 38 -14.61 2.35 -12.30
N MET A 39 -15.02 3.46 -11.69
CA MET A 39 -14.13 4.58 -11.37
C MET A 39 -13.99 4.70 -9.84
N ALA A 40 -12.78 4.89 -9.36
CA ALA A 40 -12.56 5.29 -7.97
C ALA A 40 -13.39 6.55 -7.66
N GLY A 41 -14.11 6.54 -6.54
CA GLY A 41 -15.07 7.58 -6.19
C GLY A 41 -16.39 7.55 -6.97
N GLY A 42 -16.60 6.57 -7.89
CA GLY A 42 -17.87 6.34 -8.54
C GLY A 42 -18.91 5.66 -7.65
N LYS A 43 -20.11 5.49 -8.17
CA LYS A 43 -21.24 4.88 -7.43
C LYS A 43 -20.85 3.47 -6.91
N GLY A 44 -20.98 3.27 -5.62
CA GLY A 44 -20.65 2.02 -4.93
C GLY A 44 -19.15 1.83 -4.63
N CYS A 45 -18.29 2.79 -4.98
CA CYS A 45 -16.89 2.77 -4.61
C CYS A 45 -16.67 3.65 -3.37
N ALA A 46 -15.88 3.16 -2.43
CA ALA A 46 -15.54 3.88 -1.21
C ALA A 46 -14.03 3.81 -0.95
N GLN A 47 -13.51 4.78 -0.22
CA GLN A 47 -12.17 4.65 0.35
C GLN A 47 -12.29 3.89 1.67
N LEU A 48 -11.65 2.71 1.75
CA LEU A 48 -11.53 1.97 3.01
C LEU A 48 -10.60 2.72 3.97
N ALA A 49 -9.47 3.19 3.46
CA ALA A 49 -8.51 3.97 4.24
C ALA A 49 -7.85 5.02 3.34
N ALA A 50 -7.52 6.19 3.91
CA ALA A 50 -6.86 7.28 3.20
C ALA A 50 -5.80 7.95 4.09
N GLY A 51 -4.90 8.72 3.47
CA GLY A 51 -3.82 9.39 4.19
C GLY A 51 -2.80 8.42 4.79
N LEU A 52 -2.59 7.28 4.14
CA LEU A 52 -1.69 6.22 4.59
C LEU A 52 -0.27 6.75 4.85
N PRO A 53 0.45 6.19 5.86
CA PRO A 53 1.78 6.67 6.27
C PRO A 53 2.89 6.35 5.28
N GLY A 54 2.61 5.52 4.28
CA GLY A 54 3.52 5.14 3.21
C GLY A 54 2.82 4.98 1.87
N TYR A 55 3.57 4.62 0.85
CA TYR A 55 3.05 4.32 -0.48
C TYR A 55 2.59 2.85 -0.52
N PRO A 56 1.27 2.59 -0.55
CA PRO A 56 0.75 1.23 -0.44
C PRO A 56 1.12 0.39 -1.67
N GLY A 57 1.46 -0.85 -1.42
CA GLY A 57 1.77 -1.86 -2.42
C GLY A 57 0.86 -3.08 -2.28
N ALA A 58 1.40 -4.14 -1.69
CA ALA A 58 0.69 -5.40 -1.52
C ALA A 58 -0.58 -5.25 -0.65
N LEU A 59 -1.62 -5.98 -1.02
CA LEU A 59 -2.84 -6.14 -0.24
C LEU A 59 -3.12 -7.63 0.01
N ALA A 60 -3.71 -7.91 1.16
CA ALA A 60 -4.33 -9.21 1.45
C ALA A 60 -5.62 -8.99 2.24
N VAL A 61 -6.60 -9.86 2.04
CA VAL A 61 -7.89 -9.82 2.75
C VAL A 61 -8.08 -11.14 3.48
N GLU A 62 -8.46 -11.05 4.73
CA GLU A 62 -8.78 -12.19 5.59
C GLU A 62 -10.28 -12.55 5.49
N GLU A 63 -10.66 -13.73 5.95
CA GLU A 63 -12.05 -14.21 5.88
C GLU A 63 -13.04 -13.31 6.64
N ASP A 64 -12.58 -12.67 7.71
CA ASP A 64 -13.37 -11.72 8.52
C ASP A 64 -13.50 -10.32 7.88
N GLY A 65 -12.93 -10.13 6.69
CA GLY A 65 -12.93 -8.85 5.98
C GLY A 65 -11.81 -7.90 6.39
N THR A 66 -10.91 -8.30 7.28
CA THR A 66 -9.72 -7.52 7.62
C THR A 66 -8.82 -7.38 6.40
N VAL A 67 -8.40 -6.14 6.10
CA VAL A 67 -7.52 -5.82 4.98
C VAL A 67 -6.14 -5.47 5.51
N SER A 68 -5.14 -6.25 5.11
CA SER A 68 -3.72 -5.99 5.38
C SER A 68 -3.10 -5.26 4.19
N VAL A 69 -2.36 -4.19 4.44
CA VAL A 69 -1.61 -3.43 3.44
C VAL A 69 -0.13 -3.42 3.76
N GLY A 70 0.70 -3.68 2.76
CA GLY A 70 2.15 -3.53 2.84
C GLY A 70 2.59 -2.27 2.10
N TYR A 71 3.50 -1.52 2.69
CA TYR A 71 4.03 -0.31 2.09
C TYR A 71 5.28 -0.61 1.28
N ARG A 72 5.23 -0.26 0.00
CA ARG A 72 6.36 -0.42 -0.91
C ARG A 72 7.50 0.55 -0.58
N TRP A 73 7.13 1.76 -0.15
CA TRP A 73 8.06 2.79 0.28
C TRP A 73 7.44 3.57 1.43
N ALA A 74 8.31 4.03 2.33
CA ALA A 74 7.94 5.02 3.32
C ALA A 74 7.62 6.36 2.65
N ARG A 75 6.96 7.24 3.38
CA ARG A 75 6.63 8.57 2.90
C ARG A 75 7.89 9.38 2.67
N SER A 76 8.02 9.98 1.51
CA SER A 76 9.12 10.88 1.14
C SER A 76 8.61 12.31 1.08
N ALA A 77 9.14 13.19 1.93
CA ALA A 77 8.83 14.62 1.91
C ALA A 77 9.10 15.21 0.52
N TRP A 78 10.23 14.84 -0.10
CA TRP A 78 10.57 15.33 -1.42
C TRP A 78 9.52 14.96 -2.49
N LEU A 79 9.03 13.72 -2.48
CA LEU A 79 8.00 13.28 -3.44
C LEU A 79 6.67 14.00 -3.23
N GLU A 80 6.36 14.36 -2.00
CA GLU A 80 5.13 15.08 -1.66
C GLU A 80 5.20 16.55 -2.02
N ASP A 81 6.31 17.21 -1.72
CA ASP A 81 6.55 18.60 -2.08
C ASP A 81 6.55 18.82 -3.60
N HIS A 82 6.84 17.75 -4.37
CA HIS A 82 6.85 17.77 -5.83
C HIS A 82 5.70 16.96 -6.45
N ALA A 83 4.58 16.77 -5.72
CA ALA A 83 3.44 15.98 -6.17
C ALA A 83 2.91 16.42 -7.55
N ASP A 84 2.87 17.72 -7.80
CA ASP A 84 2.39 18.32 -9.05
C ASP A 84 3.49 18.46 -10.12
N GLY A 85 4.73 18.18 -9.77
CA GLY A 85 5.90 18.33 -10.63
C GLY A 85 6.19 17.11 -11.51
N ALA A 86 5.33 16.76 -12.47
CA ALA A 86 5.46 15.54 -13.29
C ALA A 86 6.83 15.41 -13.99
N LEU A 87 7.40 16.51 -14.48
CA LEU A 87 8.71 16.51 -15.14
C LEU A 87 9.85 16.23 -14.15
N LEU A 88 9.84 16.86 -12.99
CA LEU A 88 10.86 16.67 -11.95
C LEU A 88 10.79 15.25 -11.37
N ARG A 89 9.59 14.74 -11.10
CA ARG A 89 9.39 13.37 -10.65
C ARG A 89 9.84 12.36 -11.71
N GLY A 90 9.51 12.60 -12.97
CA GLY A 90 9.95 11.75 -14.09
C GLY A 90 11.47 11.76 -14.27
N ALA A 91 12.14 12.88 -14.04
CA ALA A 91 13.60 12.96 -14.04
C ALA A 91 14.19 12.23 -12.84
N ALA A 92 13.65 12.43 -11.64
CA ALA A 92 14.11 11.77 -10.43
C ALA A 92 14.00 10.24 -10.50
N LEU A 93 12.93 9.71 -11.09
CA LEU A 93 12.73 8.27 -11.28
C LEU A 93 13.69 7.63 -12.31
N ARG A 94 14.43 8.43 -13.08
CA ARG A 94 15.47 7.97 -14.00
C ARG A 94 16.87 7.99 -13.40
N LEU A 95 17.03 8.51 -12.19
CA LEU A 95 18.29 8.46 -11.47
C LEU A 95 18.64 7.02 -11.06
N SER A 96 19.91 6.77 -10.78
CA SER A 96 20.33 5.49 -10.19
C SER A 96 19.68 5.28 -8.82
N GLU A 97 19.49 4.03 -8.42
CA GLU A 97 18.86 3.67 -7.16
C GLU A 97 19.48 4.41 -5.95
N SER A 98 20.81 4.45 -5.88
CA SER A 98 21.55 5.16 -4.82
C SER A 98 21.30 6.68 -4.81
N MET A 99 21.05 7.29 -5.97
CA MET A 99 20.69 8.70 -6.06
C MET A 99 19.22 8.93 -5.68
N GLN A 100 18.34 8.01 -6.04
CA GLN A 100 16.94 8.05 -5.62
C GLN A 100 16.81 7.93 -4.09
N GLU A 101 17.51 7.00 -3.46
CA GLU A 101 17.55 6.85 -2.00
C GLU A 101 17.96 8.13 -1.29
N ARG A 102 19.03 8.79 -1.78
CA ARG A 102 19.49 10.06 -1.23
C ARG A 102 18.50 11.21 -1.46
N LEU A 103 17.89 11.27 -2.63
CA LEU A 103 16.94 12.32 -2.97
C LEU A 103 15.64 12.19 -2.20
N PHE A 104 15.11 10.97 -2.12
CA PHE A 104 13.83 10.73 -1.48
C PHE A 104 13.93 10.70 0.05
N GLN A 105 15.13 10.57 0.61
CA GLN A 105 15.39 10.62 2.05
C GLN A 105 14.36 9.78 2.84
N MET A 106 14.17 8.54 2.41
CA MET A 106 13.24 7.65 3.09
C MET A 106 13.67 7.46 4.54
N PRO A 107 12.77 7.62 5.51
CA PRO A 107 13.10 7.40 6.89
C PRO A 107 13.53 5.94 7.11
N GLU A 108 14.59 5.74 7.90
CA GLU A 108 15.08 4.41 8.28
C GLU A 108 14.07 3.64 9.15
N ASP A 109 13.27 4.39 9.92
CA ASP A 109 12.23 3.86 10.79
C ASP A 109 10.86 4.25 10.20
N GLY A 110 10.13 3.29 9.66
CA GLY A 110 8.83 3.52 9.05
C GLY A 110 7.84 2.39 9.34
N ILE A 111 6.57 2.70 9.14
CA ILE A 111 5.51 1.68 9.15
C ILE A 111 5.64 0.88 7.86
N CYS A 112 5.79 -0.43 7.97
CA CYS A 112 5.96 -1.33 6.84
C CYS A 112 4.65 -1.98 6.40
N ALA A 113 3.71 -2.16 7.34
CA ALA A 113 2.40 -2.73 7.08
C ALA A 113 1.38 -2.23 8.09
N GLU A 114 0.12 -2.22 7.68
CA GLU A 114 -1.03 -1.92 8.55
C GLU A 114 -2.17 -2.89 8.28
N ARG A 115 -3.06 -3.03 9.26
CA ARG A 115 -4.30 -3.80 9.16
C ARG A 115 -5.48 -2.89 9.44
N PHE A 116 -6.51 -3.02 8.62
CA PHE A 116 -7.75 -2.27 8.71
C PHE A 116 -8.93 -3.22 8.82
N GLY A 117 -9.89 -2.89 9.67
CA GLY A 117 -11.17 -3.57 9.71
C GLY A 117 -11.99 -3.32 8.44
N PRO A 118 -13.07 -4.09 8.23
CA PRO A 118 -13.96 -3.91 7.08
C PRO A 118 -14.66 -2.53 7.07
N ASP A 119 -14.69 -1.84 8.19
CA ASP A 119 -15.20 -0.48 8.38
C ASP A 119 -14.12 0.61 8.14
N GLY A 120 -12.89 0.21 7.83
CA GLY A 120 -11.75 1.10 7.65
C GLY A 120 -11.05 1.53 8.95
N ALA A 121 -11.45 0.99 10.09
CA ALA A 121 -10.76 1.25 11.36
C ALA A 121 -9.35 0.65 11.35
N LEU A 122 -8.35 1.43 11.76
CA LEU A 122 -6.99 0.94 11.93
C LEU A 122 -6.93 -0.02 13.12
N LEU A 123 -6.60 -1.28 12.87
CA LEU A 123 -6.49 -2.33 13.88
C LEU A 123 -5.07 -2.48 14.41
N ALA A 124 -4.08 -2.40 13.53
CA ALA A 124 -2.68 -2.55 13.89
C ALA A 124 -1.75 -1.86 12.88
N SER A 125 -0.62 -1.38 13.38
CA SER A 125 0.49 -0.85 12.58
C SER A 125 1.77 -1.60 12.93
N TYR A 126 2.53 -1.98 11.93
CA TYR A 126 3.79 -2.70 12.05
C TYR A 126 4.92 -1.89 11.43
N GLY A 127 5.96 -1.70 12.18
CA GLY A 127 7.11 -0.94 11.74
C GLY A 127 8.40 -1.45 12.37
N GLY A 128 9.51 -0.94 11.91
CA GLY A 128 10.83 -1.27 12.47
C GLY A 128 11.96 -0.81 11.57
N LYS A 129 13.15 -0.83 12.15
CA LYS A 129 14.40 -0.56 11.43
C LYS A 129 14.62 -1.62 10.35
N ALA A 130 14.93 -1.17 9.16
CA ALA A 130 15.36 -2.02 8.06
C ALA A 130 14.30 -2.95 7.44
N LEU A 131 13.01 -2.63 7.54
CA LEU A 131 12.03 -3.27 6.68
C LEU A 131 12.01 -2.52 5.34
N GLY A 132 12.63 -3.11 4.33
CA GLY A 132 12.52 -2.66 2.94
C GLY A 132 11.07 -2.67 2.47
N GLY A 133 10.82 -2.27 1.22
CA GLY A 133 9.47 -2.22 0.68
C GLY A 133 8.77 -3.58 0.70
N VAL A 134 7.59 -3.64 1.29
CA VAL A 134 6.76 -4.86 1.31
C VAL A 134 6.10 -5.02 -0.05
N ILE A 135 6.41 -6.14 -0.71
CA ILE A 135 5.91 -6.47 -2.05
C ILE A 135 4.90 -7.62 -2.06
N ALA A 136 4.80 -8.36 -0.96
CA ALA A 136 3.83 -9.42 -0.78
C ALA A 136 3.41 -9.54 0.69
N LEU A 137 2.16 -9.93 0.92
CA LEU A 137 1.58 -10.19 2.24
C LEU A 137 0.87 -11.53 2.23
N CYS A 138 0.98 -12.27 3.34
CA CYS A 138 0.21 -13.47 3.57
C CYS A 138 -0.20 -13.53 5.05
N PRO A 139 -1.42 -13.09 5.38
CA PRO A 139 -1.98 -13.27 6.72
C PRO A 139 -2.18 -14.76 7.02
N ALA A 140 -1.91 -15.14 8.25
CA ALA A 140 -2.18 -16.47 8.79
C ALA A 140 -2.46 -16.36 10.28
N GLU A 141 -3.31 -17.20 10.83
CA GLU A 141 -3.85 -17.22 12.20
C GLU A 141 -3.38 -16.12 13.19
N ASN A 142 -2.09 -16.07 13.50
CA ASN A 142 -1.51 -15.12 14.46
C ASN A 142 -0.32 -14.33 13.91
N ARG A 143 -0.12 -14.32 12.58
CA ARG A 143 1.01 -13.69 11.92
C ARG A 143 0.62 -13.11 10.57
N VAL A 144 1.35 -12.08 10.16
CA VAL A 144 1.40 -11.67 8.76
C VAL A 144 2.81 -11.92 8.25
N TYR A 145 2.94 -12.76 7.25
CA TYR A 145 4.21 -12.97 6.55
C TYR A 145 4.41 -11.88 5.51
N LEU A 146 5.63 -11.38 5.42
CA LEU A 146 6.02 -10.25 4.59
C LEU A 146 7.10 -10.68 3.60
N GLY A 147 6.82 -10.54 2.32
CA GLY A 147 7.81 -10.55 1.27
C GLY A 147 8.37 -9.15 1.10
N VAL A 148 9.67 -8.98 1.35
CA VAL A 148 10.34 -7.68 1.35
C VAL A 148 11.30 -7.59 0.18
N ALA A 149 11.26 -6.48 -0.57
CA ALA A 149 12.13 -6.27 -1.72
C ALA A 149 13.61 -6.29 -1.32
N GLY A 150 14.42 -7.03 -2.08
CA GLY A 150 15.86 -7.16 -1.83
C GLY A 150 16.25 -8.12 -0.70
N GLU A 151 15.29 -8.66 0.05
CA GLU A 151 15.55 -9.61 1.12
C GLU A 151 15.53 -11.06 0.62
N THR A 152 16.39 -11.89 1.20
CA THR A 152 16.45 -13.34 0.90
C THR A 152 15.67 -14.19 1.90
N LYS A 153 15.08 -13.56 2.93
CA LYS A 153 14.33 -14.20 4.00
C LYS A 153 12.91 -13.65 4.06
N ILE A 154 11.94 -14.53 4.28
CA ILE A 154 10.57 -14.12 4.60
C ILE A 154 10.57 -13.58 6.03
N GLN A 155 10.06 -12.38 6.18
CA GLN A 155 9.84 -11.74 7.47
C GLN A 155 8.41 -12.02 7.95
N TRP A 156 8.13 -11.80 9.21
CA TRP A 156 6.77 -11.89 9.74
C TRP A 156 6.59 -10.99 10.95
N VAL A 157 5.35 -10.56 11.15
CA VAL A 157 4.91 -9.82 12.32
C VAL A 157 3.79 -10.58 13.02
N ARG A 158 3.69 -10.44 14.34
CA ARG A 158 2.62 -11.06 15.13
C ARG A 158 1.37 -10.18 15.06
N ILE A 159 0.22 -10.83 14.88
CA ILE A 159 -1.09 -10.19 14.96
C ILE A 159 -1.56 -10.18 16.43
#